data_cb57f5b74fe074a40d0410b41856dd44
#
_entry.id   cb57f5b74fe074a40d0410b41856dd44
#
_cell.length_a   1.000
_cell.length_b   1.000
_cell.length_c   1.000
_cell.angle_alpha   90.00
_cell.angle_beta   90.00
_cell.angle_gamma   90.00
#
_symmetry.space_group_name_H-M   'P 1'
#
loop_
_entity.id
_entity.type
_entity.pdbx_description
1 polymer ?
#
loop_
_entity_poly.entity_id
_entity_poly.type
_entity_poly.pdbx_seq_one_letter_code
_entity_poly.pdbx_strand_id
1 'polypeptide(L)'
;VFGTHRLMSGHIQHIADGDYVVAASRKLMQHAKSAELDVTETWTTAAQNATHNVTQTLEEKIGQIKKSVAGQMQQIIAPQVWFGSSAINTLTLMLDLCDTVQQLAQETAQHTHTNNGSSQPTNSSSINATASKAGDLKAKYSTVIKQ
;
A
#
# COMPACT_ATOMS: atom_id res chain seq x y z
N VAL A 1 -11.58 41.08 23.39
CA VAL A 1 -12.91 40.63 23.80
C VAL A 1 -12.75 39.36 24.61
N PHE A 2 -13.21 39.41 25.87
CA PHE A 2 -13.27 38.21 26.70
C PHE A 2 -14.72 37.68 26.65
N GLY A 3 -14.91 36.42 26.31
CA GLY A 3 -16.21 35.76 26.21
C GLY A 3 -16.47 35.12 24.86
N THR A 4 -17.71 34.82 24.56
CA THR A 4 -18.13 34.15 23.33
C THR A 4 -18.44 35.13 22.23
N HIS A 5 -17.78 35.02 21.09
CA HIS A 5 -18.15 35.71 19.86
C HIS A 5 -18.86 34.70 18.93
N ARG A 6 -20.07 35.02 18.49
CA ARG A 6 -20.88 34.19 17.60
C ARG A 6 -21.30 34.97 16.35
N LEU A 7 -20.93 34.45 15.18
CA LEU A 7 -21.37 34.98 13.89
C LEU A 7 -22.28 33.94 13.23
N MET A 8 -23.46 34.34 12.82
CA MET A 8 -24.44 33.52 12.11
C MET A 8 -24.88 34.25 10.84
N SER A 9 -24.73 33.62 9.72
CA SER A 9 -25.10 34.17 8.41
C SER A 9 -25.39 33.04 7.42
N GLY A 10 -26.21 33.33 6.40
CA GLY A 10 -26.43 32.42 5.28
C GLY A 10 -25.19 32.29 4.37
N HIS A 11 -24.33 33.31 4.37
CA HIS A 11 -23.06 33.32 3.64
C HIS A 11 -22.05 34.18 4.40
N ILE A 12 -20.84 33.64 4.56
CA ILE A 12 -19.70 34.35 5.15
C ILE A 12 -18.53 34.21 4.19
N GLN A 13 -17.95 35.34 3.78
CA GLN A 13 -16.75 35.35 2.94
C GLN A 13 -15.66 36.16 3.62
N HIS A 14 -14.46 35.61 3.69
CA HIS A 14 -13.26 36.29 4.14
C HIS A 14 -12.29 36.38 2.99
N ILE A 15 -11.90 37.58 2.61
CA ILE A 15 -10.92 37.85 1.56
C ILE A 15 -9.78 38.63 2.21
N ALA A 16 -8.55 38.16 2.07
CA ALA A 16 -7.36 38.84 2.51
C ALA A 16 -6.39 38.98 1.29
N ASP A 17 -5.89 40.18 1.09
CA ASP A 17 -4.87 40.48 0.07
C ASP A 17 -3.44 40.19 0.57
N GLY A 18 -3.31 39.59 1.71
CA GLY A 18 -2.10 39.17 2.37
C GLY A 18 -2.36 37.97 3.26
N ASP A 19 -1.70 37.95 4.39
CA ASP A 19 -1.83 36.82 5.33
C ASP A 19 -3.22 36.75 5.97
N TYR A 20 -3.78 35.55 6.05
CA TYR A 20 -4.97 35.23 6.82
C TYR A 20 -4.62 34.19 7.89
N VAL A 21 -4.68 34.59 9.16
CA VAL A 21 -4.28 33.71 10.28
C VAL A 21 -5.49 33.35 11.12
N VAL A 22 -5.70 32.05 11.32
CA VAL A 22 -6.67 31.51 12.28
C VAL A 22 -5.94 30.74 13.36
N ALA A 23 -6.02 31.18 14.60
CA ALA A 23 -5.34 30.56 15.72
C ALA A 23 -6.31 30.27 16.86
N ALA A 24 -6.19 29.07 17.44
CA ALA A 24 -6.92 28.68 18.63
C ALA A 24 -5.97 28.01 19.63
N SER A 25 -5.93 28.52 20.86
CA SER A 25 -5.01 28.01 21.90
C SER A 25 -5.37 26.60 22.40
N ARG A 26 -6.59 26.13 22.17
CA ARG A 26 -7.07 24.83 22.66
C ARG A 26 -7.56 23.93 21.53
N LYS A 27 -8.59 24.35 20.78
CA LYS A 27 -9.22 23.52 19.75
C LYS A 27 -9.80 24.40 18.64
N LEU A 28 -9.46 24.06 17.41
CA LEU A 28 -10.14 24.54 16.21
C LEU A 28 -11.03 23.40 15.67
N MET A 29 -12.31 23.70 15.41
CA MET A 29 -13.24 22.75 14.79
C MET A 29 -13.83 23.36 13.54
N GLN A 30 -13.82 22.61 12.45
CA GLN A 30 -14.45 22.97 11.20
C GLN A 30 -15.39 21.84 10.79
N HIS A 31 -16.66 22.17 10.52
CA HIS A 31 -17.66 21.24 10.03
C HIS A 31 -18.25 21.76 8.73
N ALA A 32 -18.23 20.97 7.70
CA ALA A 32 -18.83 21.30 6.42
C ALA A 32 -19.37 20.02 5.76
N LYS A 33 -20.38 20.17 4.92
CA LYS A 33 -20.84 19.09 4.04
C LYS A 33 -19.79 18.75 3.00
N SER A 34 -19.08 19.76 2.49
CA SER A 34 -17.95 19.65 1.59
C SER A 34 -16.92 20.73 1.95
N ALA A 35 -15.65 20.43 1.79
CA ALA A 35 -14.56 21.37 1.96
C ALA A 35 -13.60 21.22 0.81
N GLU A 36 -13.12 22.34 0.27
CA GLU A 36 -12.10 22.40 -0.75
C GLU A 36 -10.97 23.30 -0.27
N LEU A 37 -9.74 22.89 -0.49
CA LEU A 37 -8.56 23.67 -0.20
C LEU A 37 -7.65 23.62 -1.43
N ASP A 38 -7.48 24.76 -2.08
CA ASP A 38 -6.56 24.93 -3.19
C ASP A 38 -5.33 25.72 -2.71
N VAL A 39 -4.15 25.14 -2.88
CA VAL A 39 -2.86 25.71 -2.46
C VAL A 39 -1.88 25.60 -3.62
N THR A 40 -1.50 26.75 -4.17
CA THR A 40 -0.69 26.81 -5.40
C THR A 40 0.79 26.48 -5.18
N GLU A 41 1.32 26.64 -3.97
CA GLU A 41 2.75 26.41 -3.71
C GLU A 41 2.98 25.33 -2.66
N THR A 42 2.80 25.63 -1.39
CA THR A 42 3.19 24.71 -0.32
C THR A 42 2.10 24.54 0.72
N TRP A 43 1.70 23.32 0.98
CA TRP A 43 0.91 22.96 2.15
C TRP A 43 1.75 22.20 3.16
N THR A 44 1.84 22.73 4.38
CA THR A 44 2.54 22.07 5.48
C THR A 44 1.57 21.75 6.61
N THR A 45 1.60 20.50 7.07
CA THR A 45 0.87 20.06 8.26
C THR A 45 1.85 19.46 9.26
N ALA A 46 1.84 19.95 10.49
CA ALA A 46 2.62 19.42 11.59
C ALA A 46 1.69 19.07 12.74
N ALA A 47 1.73 17.84 13.21
CA ALA A 47 0.92 17.36 14.32
C ALA A 47 1.66 16.26 15.08
N GLN A 48 1.42 16.18 16.39
CA GLN A 48 1.90 15.05 17.19
C GLN A 48 1.17 13.74 16.77
N ASN A 49 -0.13 13.83 16.52
CA ASN A 49 -0.94 12.73 16.02
C ASN A 49 -1.85 13.24 14.89
N ALA A 50 -1.95 12.50 13.80
CA ALA A 50 -2.86 12.78 12.71
C ALA A 50 -3.69 11.53 12.38
N THR A 51 -4.98 11.71 12.15
CA THR A 51 -5.90 10.64 11.76
C THR A 51 -6.75 11.09 10.58
N HIS A 52 -6.78 10.29 9.51
CA HIS A 52 -7.64 10.48 8.35
C HIS A 52 -8.62 9.32 8.26
N ASN A 53 -9.90 9.58 8.48
CA ASN A 53 -10.98 8.60 8.32
C ASN A 53 -11.74 8.89 7.03
N VAL A 54 -11.57 8.03 6.04
CA VAL A 54 -12.26 8.13 4.75
C VAL A 54 -13.08 6.86 4.55
N THR A 55 -14.39 7.00 4.41
CA THR A 55 -15.32 5.86 4.36
C THR A 55 -15.43 5.21 2.99
N GLN A 56 -15.00 5.87 1.92
CA GLN A 56 -15.10 5.36 0.56
C GLN A 56 -13.74 5.33 -0.14
N THR A 57 -13.27 6.47 -0.63
CA THR A 57 -12.08 6.54 -1.46
C THR A 57 -11.16 7.66 -1.00
N LEU A 58 -9.89 7.34 -0.80
CA LEU A 58 -8.80 8.32 -0.70
C LEU A 58 -7.95 8.19 -1.97
N GLU A 59 -7.86 9.26 -2.76
CA GLU A 59 -7.03 9.32 -3.95
C GLU A 59 -5.95 10.37 -3.77
N GLU A 60 -4.68 9.99 -4.01
CA GLU A 60 -3.53 10.89 -3.98
C GLU A 60 -2.80 10.83 -5.31
N LYS A 61 -2.72 11.97 -6.02
CA LYS A 61 -1.96 12.12 -7.26
C LYS A 61 -0.73 12.97 -7.01
N ILE A 62 0.44 12.39 -7.17
CA ILE A 62 1.72 13.05 -6.92
C ILE A 62 2.56 12.98 -8.18
N GLY A 63 2.85 14.15 -8.77
CA GLY A 63 3.51 14.26 -10.07
C GLY A 63 4.98 13.82 -10.09
N GLN A 64 5.66 13.80 -8.94
CA GLN A 64 7.07 13.43 -8.87
C GLN A 64 7.35 12.36 -7.83
N ILE A 65 7.44 12.71 -6.56
CA ILE A 65 7.89 11.80 -5.50
C ILE A 65 6.93 11.81 -4.32
N LYS A 66 6.43 10.64 -3.95
CA LYS A 66 5.80 10.40 -2.65
C LYS A 66 6.81 9.75 -1.72
N LYS A 67 7.21 10.44 -0.64
CA LYS A 67 8.07 9.89 0.40
C LYS A 67 7.26 9.65 1.67
N SER A 68 7.26 8.42 2.16
CA SER A 68 6.64 8.04 3.43
C SER A 68 7.68 7.35 4.30
N VAL A 69 7.94 7.89 5.50
CA VAL A 69 8.95 7.38 6.44
C VAL A 69 8.30 7.19 7.80
N ALA A 70 8.40 6.01 8.34
CA ALA A 70 7.96 5.68 9.70
C ALA A 70 9.18 5.25 10.54
N GLY A 71 9.30 5.78 11.77
CA GLY A 71 10.43 5.46 12.66
C GLY A 71 10.41 4.04 13.21
N GLN A 72 9.23 3.39 13.26
CA GLN A 72 9.08 2.03 13.77
C GLN A 72 8.44 1.10 12.75
N MET A 73 7.23 1.39 12.28
CA MET A 73 6.50 0.47 11.42
C MET A 73 5.57 1.24 10.47
N GLN A 74 5.45 0.75 9.23
CA GLN A 74 4.42 1.13 8.28
C GLN A 74 3.59 -0.10 7.94
N GLN A 75 2.27 -0.01 8.05
CA GLN A 75 1.35 -1.09 7.69
C GLN A 75 0.49 -0.68 6.51
N ILE A 76 0.35 -1.60 5.55
CA ILE A 76 -0.61 -1.52 4.45
C ILE A 76 -1.46 -2.78 4.54
N ILE A 77 -2.72 -2.63 4.94
CA ILE A 77 -3.65 -3.75 5.13
C ILE A 77 -4.83 -3.55 4.19
N ALA A 78 -5.01 -4.48 3.27
CA ALA A 78 -6.13 -4.50 2.34
C ALA A 78 -6.43 -5.96 1.93
N PRO A 79 -7.66 -6.28 1.50
CA PRO A 79 -7.97 -7.58 0.91
C PRO A 79 -7.11 -7.90 -0.31
N GLN A 80 -6.75 -6.88 -1.10
CA GLN A 80 -5.82 -6.98 -2.23
C GLN A 80 -4.87 -5.80 -2.25
N VAL A 81 -3.61 -6.05 -2.57
CA VAL A 81 -2.56 -5.02 -2.68
C VAL A 81 -1.98 -5.06 -4.09
N TRP A 82 -1.88 -3.88 -4.71
CA TRP A 82 -1.12 -3.65 -5.94
C TRP A 82 0.09 -2.79 -5.60
N PHE A 83 1.27 -3.26 -5.95
CA PHE A 83 2.52 -2.52 -5.75
C PHE A 83 3.36 -2.58 -7.03
N GLY A 84 3.44 -1.47 -7.74
CA GLY A 84 4.17 -1.42 -9.01
C GLY A 84 3.69 -0.30 -9.94
N SER A 85 3.77 -0.53 -11.24
CA SER A 85 3.25 0.38 -12.27
C SER A 85 1.80 0.02 -12.64
N SER A 86 1.20 0.80 -13.55
CA SER A 86 -0.14 0.49 -14.10
C SER A 86 -0.22 -0.86 -14.82
N ALA A 87 0.91 -1.40 -15.29
CA ALA A 87 0.97 -2.63 -16.07
C ALA A 87 1.60 -3.82 -15.30
N ILE A 88 2.38 -3.56 -14.25
CA ILE A 88 3.16 -4.59 -13.56
C ILE A 88 2.97 -4.46 -12.05
N ASN A 89 2.43 -5.52 -11.42
CA ASN A 89 2.45 -5.67 -9.97
C ASN A 89 3.73 -6.43 -9.57
N THR A 90 4.65 -5.76 -8.91
CA THR A 90 5.92 -6.38 -8.50
C THR A 90 5.76 -7.52 -7.50
N LEU A 91 4.65 -7.56 -6.76
CA LEU A 91 4.35 -8.69 -5.86
C LEU A 91 4.05 -9.98 -6.65
N THR A 92 3.57 -9.87 -7.90
CA THR A 92 3.35 -11.03 -8.78
C THR A 92 4.65 -11.76 -9.10
N LEU A 93 5.79 -11.04 -9.15
CA LEU A 93 7.10 -11.66 -9.33
C LEU A 93 7.39 -12.75 -8.28
N MET A 94 6.90 -12.57 -7.05
CA MET A 94 7.08 -13.58 -6.00
C MET A 94 6.28 -14.86 -6.30
N LEU A 95 5.10 -14.73 -6.90
CA LEU A 95 4.28 -15.87 -7.32
C LEU A 95 4.93 -16.60 -8.51
N ASP A 96 5.43 -15.85 -9.49
CA ASP A 96 6.12 -16.40 -10.66
C ASP A 96 7.42 -17.12 -10.25
N LEU A 97 8.12 -16.56 -9.26
CA LEU A 97 9.30 -17.23 -8.70
C LEU A 97 8.94 -18.56 -8.02
N CYS A 98 7.83 -18.60 -7.27
CA CYS A 98 7.34 -19.86 -6.67
C CYS A 98 7.01 -20.90 -7.75
N ASP A 99 6.37 -20.49 -8.86
CA ASP A 99 6.10 -21.38 -9.99
C ASP A 99 7.39 -21.91 -10.62
N THR A 100 8.35 -21.03 -10.87
CA THR A 100 9.65 -21.42 -11.44
C THR A 100 10.37 -22.43 -10.55
N VAL A 101 10.38 -22.20 -9.23
CA VAL A 101 10.97 -23.13 -8.26
C VAL A 101 10.21 -24.46 -8.24
N GLN A 102 8.88 -24.42 -8.29
CA GLN A 102 8.06 -25.63 -8.35
C GLN A 102 8.38 -26.47 -9.59
N GLN A 103 8.40 -25.85 -10.77
CA GLN A 103 8.73 -26.51 -12.05
C GLN A 103 10.15 -27.09 -12.03
N LEU A 104 11.13 -26.28 -11.63
CA LEU A 104 12.53 -26.73 -11.54
C LEU A 104 12.67 -27.94 -10.60
N ALA A 105 12.02 -27.91 -9.46
CA ALA A 105 12.05 -29.02 -8.52
C ALA A 105 11.40 -30.29 -9.10
N GLN A 106 10.27 -30.15 -9.81
CA GLN A 106 9.61 -31.29 -10.47
C GLN A 106 10.50 -31.91 -11.57
N GLU A 107 11.07 -31.08 -12.44
CA GLU A 107 11.98 -31.54 -13.49
C GLU A 107 13.23 -32.24 -12.91
N THR A 108 13.79 -31.62 -11.84
CA THR A 108 14.95 -32.21 -11.15
C THR A 108 14.65 -33.58 -10.52
N ALA A 109 13.46 -33.72 -9.92
CA ALA A 109 13.05 -34.96 -9.30
C ALA A 109 12.80 -36.09 -10.32
N GLN A 110 12.41 -35.74 -11.53
CA GLN A 110 12.01 -36.69 -12.59
C GLN A 110 13.13 -37.00 -13.60
N HIS A 111 14.22 -36.20 -13.62
CA HIS A 111 15.27 -36.42 -14.57
C HIS A 111 15.96 -37.80 -14.39
N THR A 112 16.39 -38.39 -15.46
CA THR A 112 17.03 -39.71 -15.49
C THR A 112 18.33 -39.66 -16.28
N HIS A 113 19.26 -40.60 -15.97
CA HIS A 113 20.53 -40.73 -16.67
C HIS A 113 20.53 -41.99 -17.55
N THR A 114 20.81 -41.83 -18.85
CA THR A 114 20.79 -42.94 -19.82
C THR A 114 21.96 -43.90 -19.69
N ASN A 115 23.08 -43.48 -19.10
CA ASN A 115 24.32 -44.27 -19.07
C ASN A 115 24.44 -45.22 -17.85
N ASN A 116 23.61 -45.06 -16.81
CA ASN A 116 23.65 -45.87 -15.58
C ASN A 116 22.27 -46.44 -15.18
N GLY A 117 21.37 -46.63 -16.13
CA GLY A 117 19.98 -47.00 -15.88
C GLY A 117 19.08 -45.81 -15.73
N SER A 118 17.79 -46.02 -15.99
CA SER A 118 16.75 -44.97 -16.00
C SER A 118 16.20 -44.68 -14.59
N SER A 119 17.07 -44.58 -13.58
CA SER A 119 16.61 -44.29 -12.22
C SER A 119 16.54 -42.80 -11.95
N GLN A 120 15.53 -42.41 -11.21
CA GLN A 120 15.40 -41.04 -10.68
C GLN A 120 16.45 -40.77 -9.59
N PRO A 121 16.73 -39.52 -9.26
CA PRO A 121 17.61 -39.19 -8.15
C PRO A 121 17.16 -39.85 -6.84
N THR A 122 18.08 -40.29 -6.03
CA THR A 122 17.79 -40.94 -4.74
C THR A 122 17.05 -40.04 -3.76
N ASN A 123 17.09 -38.71 -3.95
CA ASN A 123 16.42 -37.71 -3.17
C ASN A 123 15.17 -37.09 -3.88
N SER A 124 14.64 -37.75 -4.90
CA SER A 124 13.50 -37.28 -5.69
C SER A 124 12.27 -36.97 -4.83
N SER A 125 12.00 -37.74 -3.78
CA SER A 125 10.90 -37.46 -2.84
C SER A 125 11.08 -36.16 -2.09
N SER A 126 12.30 -35.84 -1.66
CA SER A 126 12.61 -34.56 -0.99
C SER A 126 12.51 -33.38 -1.95
N ILE A 127 12.92 -33.53 -3.19
CA ILE A 127 12.82 -32.53 -4.23
C ILE A 127 11.33 -32.25 -4.56
N ASN A 128 10.51 -33.28 -4.70
CA ASN A 128 9.07 -33.16 -4.90
C ASN A 128 8.37 -32.49 -3.71
N ALA A 129 8.79 -32.73 -2.47
CA ALA A 129 8.30 -32.02 -1.31
C ALA A 129 8.59 -30.52 -1.38
N THR A 130 9.74 -30.12 -1.95
CA THR A 130 10.08 -28.71 -2.19
C THR A 130 9.16 -28.09 -3.26
N ALA A 131 8.87 -28.84 -4.34
CA ALA A 131 7.91 -28.40 -5.35
C ALA A 131 6.52 -28.15 -4.75
N SER A 132 6.01 -29.06 -3.93
CA SER A 132 4.73 -28.92 -3.24
C SER A 132 4.72 -27.68 -2.35
N LYS A 133 5.79 -27.45 -1.58
CA LYS A 133 5.92 -26.27 -0.72
C LYS A 133 5.90 -24.96 -1.50
N ALA A 134 6.54 -24.89 -2.66
CA ALA A 134 6.51 -23.71 -3.53
C ALA A 134 5.09 -23.44 -4.04
N GLY A 135 4.36 -24.47 -4.46
CA GLY A 135 2.95 -24.38 -4.85
C GLY A 135 2.03 -23.91 -3.72
N ASP A 136 2.22 -24.42 -2.51
CA ASP A 136 1.46 -23.99 -1.32
C ASP A 136 1.70 -22.52 -0.98
N LEU A 137 2.94 -22.05 -1.09
CA LEU A 137 3.29 -20.63 -0.89
C LEU A 137 2.59 -19.76 -1.94
N LYS A 138 2.62 -20.14 -3.21
CA LYS A 138 1.89 -19.43 -4.27
C LYS A 138 0.41 -19.36 -3.94
N ALA A 139 -0.23 -20.49 -3.65
CA ALA A 139 -1.66 -20.56 -3.33
C ALA A 139 -2.02 -19.65 -2.15
N LYS A 140 -1.20 -19.64 -1.10
CA LYS A 140 -1.39 -18.80 0.07
C LYS A 140 -1.35 -17.31 -0.25
N TYR A 141 -0.37 -16.85 -1.02
CA TYR A 141 -0.15 -15.42 -1.25
C TYR A 141 -0.90 -14.85 -2.44
N SER A 142 -1.30 -15.67 -3.41
CA SER A 142 -2.12 -15.23 -4.56
C SER A 142 -3.47 -14.62 -4.16
N THR A 143 -3.99 -14.97 -3.00
CA THR A 143 -5.26 -14.43 -2.48
C THR A 143 -5.20 -12.95 -2.13
N VAL A 144 -4.00 -12.43 -1.81
CA VAL A 144 -3.80 -11.03 -1.37
C VAL A 144 -3.05 -10.19 -2.40
N ILE A 145 -2.51 -10.80 -3.44
CA ILE A 145 -1.81 -10.12 -4.53
C ILE A 145 -2.78 -9.92 -5.69
N LYS A 146 -3.06 -8.66 -6.03
CA LYS A 146 -3.88 -8.34 -7.20
C LYS A 146 -3.09 -8.63 -8.47
N GLN A 147 -3.62 -9.48 -9.31
CA GLN A 147 -3.09 -9.80 -10.65
C GLN A 147 -3.67 -8.85 -11.70
#